data_1c9b6f128467bf272b342a0c745df99d
#
_entry.id   1c9b6f128467bf272b342a0c745df99d
#
_cell.length_a   1.000
_cell.length_b   1.000
_cell.length_c   1.000
_cell.angle_alpha   90.00
_cell.angle_beta   90.00
_cell.angle_gamma   90.00
#
_symmetry.space_group_name_H-M   'P 1'
#
loop_
_entity.id
_entity.type
_entity.pdbx_description
1 polymer ?
#
loop_
_entity_poly.entity_id
_entity_poly.type
_entity_poly.pdbx_seq_one_letter_code
_entity_poly.pdbx_strand_id
1 'polypeptide(L)'
;LPVLKSPEPFLRLRACALIHAFDSAGMKWQTSQSLETAFRGVMDCIMDTELPVRVKAAEAMGELVAHDEVHNAVAPNACRLMQELLKLSDETDLDVLMTTQEKIVNNFAEELLPFSVDLTQQMANNYMRLLQDNLAGAGVDGGVDGVHAFNMDQGEEDKYFAAMGCLSTMYQMVTTADSRPDILAELEKVLLPVVAFTIQSETLDLYDDCFQLTDVLTYYQKSVSPAMWDIFTLMYKSFKSSGIDYLSEMIGTFDNCASYGTEMLRQHAEYRHMLIDIFHTAISSDQLVSSDRIAACQIAEVVLLLLRGYVDDA
;
A
#
# COMPACT_ATOMS: atom_id res chain seq x y z
N LEU A 1 -13.85 20.90 25.72
CA LEU A 1 -14.63 21.51 24.62
C LEU A 1 -16.08 21.05 24.70
N PRO A 2 -17.02 21.86 25.28
CA PRO A 2 -18.43 21.46 25.44
C PRO A 2 -19.12 21.10 24.13
N VAL A 3 -18.63 21.70 23.02
CA VAL A 3 -19.20 21.53 21.66
C VAL A 3 -19.05 20.10 21.13
N LEU A 4 -18.00 19.35 21.53
CA LEU A 4 -17.85 17.93 21.18
C LEU A 4 -18.94 17.03 21.77
N LYS A 5 -19.65 17.51 22.82
CA LYS A 5 -20.79 16.82 23.45
C LYS A 5 -22.14 17.45 23.13
N SER A 6 -22.21 18.31 22.09
CA SER A 6 -23.46 18.92 21.65
C SER A 6 -24.46 17.84 21.20
N PRO A 7 -25.76 18.01 21.46
CA PRO A 7 -26.79 17.16 20.86
C PRO A 7 -26.85 17.32 19.32
N GLU A 8 -26.38 18.45 18.77
CA GLU A 8 -26.39 18.74 17.35
C GLU A 8 -25.16 18.13 16.64
N PRO A 9 -25.32 17.16 15.74
CA PRO A 9 -24.21 16.49 15.04
C PRO A 9 -23.30 17.47 14.29
N PHE A 10 -23.88 18.48 13.65
CA PHE A 10 -23.15 19.51 12.91
C PHE A 10 -22.14 20.25 13.80
N LEU A 11 -22.47 20.50 15.05
CA LEU A 11 -21.56 21.17 15.98
C LEU A 11 -20.42 20.23 16.41
N ARG A 12 -20.70 18.94 16.64
CA ARG A 12 -19.66 17.94 16.93
C ARG A 12 -18.69 17.80 15.75
N LEU A 13 -19.22 17.68 14.52
CA LEU A 13 -18.43 17.62 13.29
C LEU A 13 -17.52 18.85 13.16
N ARG A 14 -18.05 20.05 13.33
CA ARG A 14 -17.28 21.30 13.23
C ARG A 14 -16.20 21.40 14.31
N ALA A 15 -16.47 20.90 15.52
CA ALA A 15 -15.47 20.86 16.58
C ALA A 15 -14.30 19.93 16.25
N CYS A 16 -14.57 18.73 15.69
CA CYS A 16 -13.54 17.82 15.21
C CYS A 16 -12.73 18.44 14.05
N ALA A 17 -13.39 19.04 13.06
CA ALA A 17 -12.73 19.71 11.96
C ALA A 17 -11.85 20.90 12.41
N LEU A 18 -12.26 21.64 13.43
CA LEU A 18 -11.45 22.72 13.99
C LEU A 18 -10.22 22.18 14.75
N ILE A 19 -10.36 21.06 15.47
CA ILE A 19 -9.23 20.39 16.16
C ILE A 19 -8.22 19.92 15.14
N HIS A 20 -8.66 19.21 14.07
CA HIS A 20 -7.81 18.81 12.98
C HIS A 20 -7.06 20.01 12.37
N ALA A 21 -7.78 21.06 11.95
CA ALA A 21 -7.18 22.23 11.32
C ALA A 21 -6.23 23.00 12.27
N PHE A 22 -6.55 23.04 13.56
CA PHE A 22 -5.71 23.67 14.59
C PHE A 22 -4.37 22.94 14.73
N ASP A 23 -4.41 21.63 14.84
CA ASP A 23 -3.23 20.79 15.05
C ASP A 23 -2.38 20.67 13.79
N SER A 24 -3.02 20.43 12.64
CA SER A 24 -2.39 20.38 11.32
C SER A 24 -1.68 21.70 10.94
N ALA A 25 -2.17 22.83 11.43
CA ALA A 25 -1.52 24.13 11.28
C ALA A 25 -0.31 24.32 12.23
N GLY A 26 0.04 23.35 13.06
CA GLY A 26 1.12 23.40 14.04
C GLY A 26 0.87 24.38 15.18
N MET A 27 -0.38 24.67 15.50
CA MET A 27 -0.73 25.57 16.59
C MET A 27 -0.53 24.88 17.94
N LYS A 28 0.05 25.61 18.90
CA LYS A 28 0.38 25.03 20.21
C LYS A 28 -0.80 24.97 21.15
N TRP A 29 -1.02 23.81 21.75
CA TRP A 29 -1.94 23.64 22.86
C TRP A 29 -1.46 24.42 24.09
N GLN A 30 -2.35 25.22 24.69
CA GLN A 30 -1.99 26.08 25.82
C GLN A 30 -1.61 25.29 27.07
N THR A 31 -2.25 24.13 27.29
CA THR A 31 -2.00 23.25 28.42
C THR A 31 -2.21 21.79 28.01
N SER A 32 -1.52 20.85 28.64
CA SER A 32 -1.76 19.40 28.47
C SER A 32 -3.21 19.03 28.76
N GLN A 33 -3.89 19.71 29.70
CA GLN A 33 -5.30 19.48 29.99
C GLN A 33 -6.24 19.89 28.83
N SER A 34 -5.88 20.91 28.03
CA SER A 34 -6.66 21.29 26.86
C SER A 34 -6.51 20.26 25.74
N LEU A 35 -5.32 19.72 25.52
CA LEU A 35 -5.06 18.62 24.59
C LEU A 35 -5.81 17.35 25.04
N GLU A 36 -5.69 16.96 26.31
CA GLU A 36 -6.39 15.78 26.85
C GLU A 36 -7.92 15.90 26.69
N THR A 37 -8.48 17.09 26.94
CA THR A 37 -9.92 17.33 26.77
C THR A 37 -10.34 17.21 25.31
N ALA A 38 -9.52 17.71 24.36
CA ALA A 38 -9.78 17.58 22.93
C ALA A 38 -9.70 16.11 22.51
N PHE A 39 -8.63 15.41 22.90
CA PHE A 39 -8.44 14.00 22.61
C PHE A 39 -9.61 13.13 23.09
N ARG A 40 -10.02 13.25 24.36
CA ARG A 40 -11.15 12.48 24.89
C ARG A 40 -12.45 12.76 24.12
N GLY A 41 -12.70 14.02 23.79
CA GLY A 41 -13.89 14.37 23.03
C GLY A 41 -13.86 13.86 21.58
N VAL A 42 -12.70 13.84 20.93
CA VAL A 42 -12.51 13.24 19.60
C VAL A 42 -12.69 11.73 19.66
N MET A 43 -12.15 11.05 20.70
CA MET A 43 -12.36 9.61 20.91
C MET A 43 -13.84 9.25 21.06
N ASP A 44 -14.61 10.06 21.81
CA ASP A 44 -16.06 9.87 21.92
C ASP A 44 -16.75 10.02 20.55
N CYS A 45 -16.29 10.96 19.70
CA CYS A 45 -16.83 11.22 18.37
C CYS A 45 -16.45 10.16 17.32
N ILE A 46 -15.39 9.38 17.49
CA ILE A 46 -15.07 8.23 16.61
C ILE A 46 -16.19 7.18 16.64
N MET A 47 -16.87 7.06 17.77
CA MET A 47 -17.97 6.12 17.96
C MET A 47 -19.36 6.80 17.83
N ASP A 48 -19.43 7.96 17.18
CA ASP A 48 -20.69 8.70 16.98
C ASP A 48 -21.67 7.94 16.09
N THR A 49 -22.97 8.21 16.25
CA THR A 49 -24.02 7.63 15.39
C THR A 49 -24.01 8.22 13.98
N GLU A 50 -23.47 9.42 13.82
CA GLU A 50 -23.46 10.17 12.57
C GLU A 50 -22.14 9.96 11.82
N LEU A 51 -22.21 9.36 10.64
CA LEU A 51 -21.05 9.05 9.80
C LEU A 51 -20.13 10.26 9.55
N PRO A 52 -20.62 11.46 9.18
CA PRO A 52 -19.75 12.62 8.98
C PRO A 52 -18.99 13.05 10.23
N VAL A 53 -19.54 12.83 11.42
CA VAL A 53 -18.86 13.11 12.69
C VAL A 53 -17.73 12.15 12.91
N ARG A 54 -17.96 10.83 12.66
CA ARG A 54 -16.93 9.79 12.76
C ARG A 54 -15.75 10.07 11.85
N VAL A 55 -16.00 10.43 10.59
CA VAL A 55 -14.96 10.76 9.62
C VAL A 55 -14.10 11.95 10.11
N LYS A 56 -14.72 13.05 10.52
CA LYS A 56 -13.98 14.22 11.01
C LYS A 56 -13.28 13.98 12.35
N ALA A 57 -13.79 13.08 13.17
CA ALA A 57 -13.10 12.63 14.38
C ALA A 57 -11.86 11.77 14.05
N ALA A 58 -11.95 10.90 13.04
CA ALA A 58 -10.83 10.11 12.56
C ALA A 58 -9.68 11.00 12.05
N GLU A 59 -9.98 11.98 11.19
CA GLU A 59 -9.00 12.98 10.72
C GLU A 59 -8.31 13.71 11.89
N ALA A 60 -9.10 14.18 12.85
CA ALA A 60 -8.56 14.87 14.02
C ALA A 60 -7.68 13.95 14.89
N MET A 61 -8.04 12.68 15.00
CA MET A 61 -7.23 11.69 15.71
C MET A 61 -5.89 11.47 15.05
N GLY A 62 -5.85 11.39 13.71
CA GLY A 62 -4.62 11.24 12.94
C GLY A 62 -3.58 12.34 13.19
N GLU A 63 -4.01 13.56 13.53
CA GLU A 63 -3.10 14.63 13.96
C GLU A 63 -2.72 14.48 15.44
N LEU A 64 -3.71 14.27 16.30
CA LEU A 64 -3.50 14.27 17.76
C LEU A 64 -2.55 13.17 18.24
N VAL A 65 -2.47 12.03 17.55
CA VAL A 65 -1.59 10.92 17.94
C VAL A 65 -0.09 11.24 17.86
N ALA A 66 0.27 12.32 17.18
CA ALA A 66 1.65 12.81 17.14
C ALA A 66 2.12 13.45 18.47
N HIS A 67 1.19 13.75 19.39
CA HIS A 67 1.54 14.27 20.71
C HIS A 67 1.83 13.14 21.68
N ASP A 68 2.95 13.21 22.43
CA ASP A 68 3.40 12.14 23.34
C ASP A 68 2.33 11.71 24.36
N GLU A 69 1.56 12.66 24.92
CA GLU A 69 0.51 12.37 25.91
C GLU A 69 -0.64 11.58 25.27
N VAL A 70 -1.00 11.89 24.02
CA VAL A 70 -2.05 11.19 23.28
C VAL A 70 -1.53 9.82 22.82
N HIS A 71 -0.32 9.78 22.28
CA HIS A 71 0.33 8.55 21.87
C HIS A 71 0.32 7.52 23.02
N ASN A 72 0.82 7.88 24.20
CA ASN A 72 0.84 6.99 25.35
C ASN A 72 -0.56 6.55 25.82
N ALA A 73 -1.58 7.37 25.61
CA ALA A 73 -2.96 7.02 25.96
C ALA A 73 -3.61 6.07 24.94
N VAL A 74 -3.24 6.17 23.65
CA VAL A 74 -3.76 5.35 22.55
C VAL A 74 -3.04 4.01 22.44
N ALA A 75 -1.73 3.96 22.65
CA ALA A 75 -0.87 2.80 22.45
C ALA A 75 -1.48 1.45 22.95
N PRO A 76 -2.04 1.35 24.16
CA PRO A 76 -2.65 0.10 24.64
C PRO A 76 -3.88 -0.36 23.82
N ASN A 77 -4.47 0.52 23.03
CA ASN A 77 -5.68 0.29 22.25
C ASN A 77 -5.49 0.60 20.75
N ALA A 78 -4.26 0.76 20.29
CA ALA A 78 -3.94 1.14 18.91
C ALA A 78 -4.58 0.18 17.89
N CYS A 79 -4.53 -1.12 18.12
CA CYS A 79 -5.16 -2.13 17.28
C CYS A 79 -6.68 -1.92 17.17
N ARG A 80 -7.36 -1.63 18.28
CA ARG A 80 -8.80 -1.35 18.25
C ARG A 80 -9.13 -0.07 17.49
N LEU A 81 -8.33 0.98 17.68
CA LEU A 81 -8.48 2.22 16.91
C LEU A 81 -8.33 1.94 15.41
N MET A 82 -7.30 1.21 15.01
CA MET A 82 -7.09 0.83 13.62
C MET A 82 -8.26 0.03 13.03
N GLN A 83 -8.79 -0.93 13.78
CA GLN A 83 -9.98 -1.70 13.36
C GLN A 83 -11.21 -0.83 13.15
N GLU A 84 -11.46 0.18 13.99
CA GLU A 84 -12.60 1.11 13.80
C GLU A 84 -12.38 2.02 12.58
N LEU A 85 -11.12 2.44 12.31
CA LEU A 85 -10.79 3.19 11.10
C LEU A 85 -10.97 2.36 9.82
N LEU A 86 -10.57 1.08 9.84
CA LEU A 86 -10.79 0.17 8.71
C LEU A 86 -12.28 -0.03 8.42
N LYS A 87 -13.11 -0.24 9.45
CA LYS A 87 -14.57 -0.32 9.29
C LYS A 87 -15.16 0.96 8.71
N LEU A 88 -14.67 2.12 9.19
CA LEU A 88 -15.14 3.41 8.69
C LEU A 88 -14.74 3.62 7.22
N SER A 89 -13.57 3.14 6.83
CA SER A 89 -13.10 3.15 5.45
C SER A 89 -13.98 2.27 4.55
N ASP A 90 -14.36 1.07 5.02
CA ASP A 90 -15.28 0.16 4.31
C ASP A 90 -16.68 0.77 4.10
N GLU A 91 -17.10 1.71 4.99
CA GLU A 91 -18.40 2.38 4.88
C GLU A 91 -18.40 3.59 3.94
N THR A 92 -17.24 4.17 3.61
CA THR A 92 -17.17 5.51 3.02
C THR A 92 -16.35 5.63 1.73
N ASP A 93 -15.40 4.73 1.50
CA ASP A 93 -14.41 4.78 0.40
C ASP A 93 -13.67 6.13 0.30
N LEU A 94 -13.47 6.83 1.43
CA LEU A 94 -12.82 8.13 1.46
C LEU A 94 -11.31 8.01 1.64
N ASP A 95 -10.55 8.66 0.76
CA ASP A 95 -9.08 8.72 0.76
C ASP A 95 -8.50 9.32 2.05
N VAL A 96 -9.18 10.30 2.62
CA VAL A 96 -8.75 10.97 3.87
C VAL A 96 -8.59 10.01 5.04
N LEU A 97 -9.33 8.91 5.06
CA LEU A 97 -9.20 7.87 6.07
C LEU A 97 -7.92 7.04 5.88
N MET A 98 -7.45 6.89 4.62
CA MET A 98 -6.18 6.21 4.32
C MET A 98 -5.01 6.99 4.91
N THR A 99 -4.96 8.30 4.70
CA THR A 99 -3.94 9.17 5.32
C THR A 99 -3.96 9.06 6.86
N THR A 100 -5.15 8.94 7.46
CA THR A 100 -5.27 8.73 8.90
C THR A 100 -4.74 7.36 9.32
N GLN A 101 -5.06 6.31 8.58
CA GLN A 101 -4.56 4.94 8.83
C GLN A 101 -3.03 4.88 8.75
N GLU A 102 -2.43 5.49 7.73
CA GLU A 102 -0.96 5.61 7.61
C GLU A 102 -0.34 6.28 8.83
N LYS A 103 -0.92 7.40 9.30
CA LYS A 103 -0.45 8.07 10.52
C LYS A 103 -0.52 7.17 11.74
N ILE A 104 -1.62 6.40 11.89
CA ILE A 104 -1.76 5.45 13.01
C ILE A 104 -0.71 4.33 12.90
N VAL A 105 -0.51 3.75 11.72
CA VAL A 105 0.52 2.70 11.52
C VAL A 105 1.91 3.24 11.84
N ASN A 106 2.25 4.43 11.34
CA ASN A 106 3.56 5.03 11.58
C ASN A 106 3.82 5.37 13.06
N ASN A 107 2.79 5.77 13.80
CA ASN A 107 2.92 6.12 15.22
C ASN A 107 2.89 4.89 16.14
N PHE A 108 2.21 3.81 15.76
CA PHE A 108 1.97 2.63 16.60
C PHE A 108 2.50 1.33 15.98
N ALA A 109 3.61 1.42 15.24
CA ALA A 109 4.19 0.32 14.50
C ALA A 109 4.45 -0.93 15.39
N GLU A 110 5.04 -0.74 16.56
CA GLU A 110 5.36 -1.83 17.49
C GLU A 110 4.09 -2.47 18.09
N GLU A 111 3.09 -1.65 18.46
CA GLU A 111 1.83 -2.11 19.03
C GLU A 111 0.95 -2.83 18.01
N LEU A 112 1.03 -2.44 16.74
CA LEU A 112 0.26 -3.05 15.65
C LEU A 112 0.91 -4.31 15.09
N LEU A 113 2.22 -4.48 15.25
CA LEU A 113 2.97 -5.61 14.70
C LEU A 113 2.36 -6.99 15.02
N PRO A 114 1.88 -7.29 16.24
CA PRO A 114 1.24 -8.57 16.52
C PRO A 114 -0.06 -8.82 15.75
N PHE A 115 -0.67 -7.77 15.21
CA PHE A 115 -1.95 -7.80 14.48
C PHE A 115 -1.79 -7.48 13.00
N SER A 116 -0.55 -7.29 12.54
CA SER A 116 -0.23 -6.82 11.18
C SER A 116 -0.85 -7.70 10.10
N VAL A 117 -0.84 -9.02 10.25
CA VAL A 117 -1.42 -9.95 9.26
C VAL A 117 -2.93 -9.78 9.15
N ASP A 118 -3.64 -9.72 10.28
CA ASP A 118 -5.10 -9.55 10.29
C ASP A 118 -5.52 -8.18 9.73
N LEU A 119 -4.78 -7.13 10.09
CA LEU A 119 -5.02 -5.77 9.58
C LEU A 119 -4.74 -5.70 8.07
N THR A 120 -3.63 -6.27 7.62
CA THR A 120 -3.29 -6.35 6.18
C THR A 120 -4.34 -7.14 5.40
N GLN A 121 -4.88 -8.22 5.98
CA GLN A 121 -5.95 -8.99 5.34
C GLN A 121 -7.24 -8.14 5.17
N GLN A 122 -7.59 -7.30 6.15
CA GLN A 122 -8.73 -6.39 6.02
C GLN A 122 -8.50 -5.35 4.92
N MET A 123 -7.29 -4.74 4.88
CA MET A 123 -6.91 -3.80 3.83
C MET A 123 -6.90 -4.45 2.44
N ALA A 124 -6.38 -5.67 2.32
CA ALA A 124 -6.41 -6.44 1.08
C ALA A 124 -7.83 -6.70 0.59
N ASN A 125 -8.73 -7.06 1.50
CA ASN A 125 -10.15 -7.27 1.17
C ASN A 125 -10.80 -5.97 0.67
N ASN A 126 -10.53 -4.84 1.34
CA ASN A 126 -11.04 -3.53 0.93
C ASN A 126 -10.50 -3.13 -0.44
N TYR A 127 -9.19 -3.24 -0.64
CA TYR A 127 -8.54 -3.01 -1.94
C TYR A 127 -9.18 -3.84 -3.06
N MET A 128 -9.34 -5.14 -2.86
CA MET A 128 -9.94 -6.04 -3.85
C MET A 128 -11.38 -5.64 -4.17
N ARG A 129 -12.15 -5.19 -3.18
CA ARG A 129 -13.51 -4.68 -3.38
C ARG A 129 -13.50 -3.42 -4.25
N LEU A 130 -12.66 -2.44 -3.91
CA LEU A 130 -12.54 -1.18 -4.66
C LEU A 130 -12.18 -1.44 -6.14
N LEU A 131 -11.24 -2.34 -6.42
CA LEU A 131 -10.88 -2.71 -7.78
C LEU A 131 -12.02 -3.43 -8.52
N GLN A 132 -12.69 -4.38 -7.88
CA GLN A 132 -13.82 -5.11 -8.49
C GLN A 132 -14.98 -4.18 -8.84
N ASP A 133 -15.30 -3.22 -7.96
CA ASP A 133 -16.33 -2.22 -8.19
C ASP A 133 -15.98 -1.31 -9.38
N ASN A 134 -14.70 -0.91 -9.50
CA ASN A 134 -14.21 -0.14 -10.64
C ASN A 134 -14.31 -0.94 -11.95
N LEU A 135 -13.84 -2.19 -11.97
CA LEU A 135 -13.92 -3.05 -13.16
C LEU A 135 -15.35 -3.33 -13.59
N ALA A 136 -16.30 -3.46 -12.65
CA ALA A 136 -17.72 -3.64 -12.94
C ALA A 136 -18.35 -2.38 -13.55
N GLY A 137 -17.91 -1.19 -13.10
CA GLY A 137 -18.34 0.11 -13.65
C GLY A 137 -17.82 0.36 -15.08
N ALA A 138 -16.59 -0.01 -15.36
CA ALA A 138 -15.95 0.15 -16.67
C ALA A 138 -16.58 -0.67 -17.79
N GLY A 139 -17.32 -1.74 -17.48
CA GLY A 139 -18.03 -2.58 -18.44
C GLY A 139 -19.19 -1.90 -19.18
N VAL A 140 -19.56 -0.67 -18.85
CA VAL A 140 -20.67 0.09 -19.48
C VAL A 140 -20.15 1.05 -20.56
N ASP A 141 -18.86 1.44 -20.53
CA ASP A 141 -18.26 2.33 -21.53
C ASP A 141 -16.92 1.70 -22.00
N GLY A 142 -17.02 0.73 -22.89
CA GLY A 142 -15.88 -0.03 -23.40
C GLY A 142 -14.82 0.88 -24.05
N GLY A 143 -13.77 1.18 -23.30
CA GLY A 143 -12.53 1.76 -23.83
C GLY A 143 -11.90 0.79 -24.84
N VAL A 144 -11.44 1.32 -25.95
CA VAL A 144 -11.07 0.58 -27.18
C VAL A 144 -9.78 -0.26 -27.04
N ASP A 145 -9.05 -0.16 -25.92
CA ASP A 145 -7.69 -0.72 -25.79
C ASP A 145 -7.47 -1.74 -24.65
N GLY A 146 -8.51 -2.16 -23.92
CA GLY A 146 -8.35 -3.24 -22.91
C GLY A 146 -7.58 -2.86 -21.63
N VAL A 147 -7.10 -1.63 -21.53
CA VAL A 147 -6.44 -1.10 -20.33
C VAL A 147 -7.49 -0.46 -19.43
N HIS A 148 -7.58 -0.93 -18.19
CA HIS A 148 -8.49 -0.40 -17.19
C HIS A 148 -7.81 0.75 -16.44
N ALA A 149 -8.14 2.00 -16.81
CA ALA A 149 -7.83 3.19 -16.03
C ALA A 149 -9.03 3.51 -15.10
N PHE A 150 -8.74 4.09 -13.93
CA PHE A 150 -9.81 4.65 -13.09
C PHE A 150 -10.49 5.80 -13.84
N ASN A 151 -11.81 5.76 -13.87
CA ASN A 151 -12.59 6.80 -14.54
C ASN A 151 -12.61 8.05 -13.65
N MET A 152 -12.09 9.19 -14.13
CA MET A 152 -11.87 10.41 -13.34
C MET A 152 -13.17 11.22 -13.09
N ASP A 153 -14.31 10.55 -12.92
CA ASP A 153 -15.51 11.20 -12.37
C ASP A 153 -15.39 11.25 -10.84
N GLN A 154 -15.84 12.32 -10.17
CA GLN A 154 -15.53 12.64 -8.77
C GLN A 154 -15.68 11.49 -7.76
N GLY A 155 -16.57 10.52 -8.00
CA GLY A 155 -16.71 9.34 -7.13
C GLY A 155 -15.72 8.21 -7.40
N GLU A 156 -15.07 8.20 -8.55
CA GLU A 156 -14.07 7.20 -8.95
C GLU A 156 -12.65 7.63 -8.58
N GLU A 157 -12.40 8.95 -8.54
CA GLU A 157 -11.15 9.52 -8.06
C GLU A 157 -10.91 9.19 -6.58
N ASP A 158 -11.95 9.32 -5.74
CA ASP A 158 -11.88 8.95 -4.31
C ASP A 158 -11.55 7.45 -4.13
N LYS A 159 -12.13 6.57 -4.94
CA LYS A 159 -11.84 5.13 -4.91
C LYS A 159 -10.41 4.81 -5.33
N TYR A 160 -9.89 5.51 -6.34
CA TYR A 160 -8.52 5.36 -6.78
C TYR A 160 -7.54 5.72 -5.66
N PHE A 161 -7.71 6.89 -5.04
CA PHE A 161 -6.86 7.29 -3.91
C PHE A 161 -7.04 6.38 -2.69
N ALA A 162 -8.25 5.86 -2.46
CA ALA A 162 -8.48 4.87 -1.42
C ALA A 162 -7.72 3.56 -1.70
N ALA A 163 -7.68 3.10 -2.96
CA ALA A 163 -6.91 1.91 -3.35
C ALA A 163 -5.40 2.12 -3.18
N MET A 164 -4.87 3.27 -3.63
CA MET A 164 -3.47 3.65 -3.39
C MET A 164 -3.13 3.66 -1.89
N GLY A 165 -3.99 4.28 -1.07
CA GLY A 165 -3.81 4.32 0.38
C GLY A 165 -3.82 2.93 1.02
N CYS A 166 -4.62 1.98 0.51
CA CYS A 166 -4.54 0.59 0.95
C CYS A 166 -3.16 -0.01 0.67
N LEU A 167 -2.62 0.17 -0.56
CA LEU A 167 -1.29 -0.33 -0.93
C LEU A 167 -0.19 0.31 -0.08
N SER A 168 -0.23 1.64 0.09
CA SER A 168 0.71 2.38 0.92
C SER A 168 0.69 1.90 2.38
N THR A 169 -0.49 1.70 2.97
CA THR A 169 -0.61 1.19 4.34
C THR A 169 -0.13 -0.26 4.47
N MET A 170 -0.41 -1.12 3.48
CA MET A 170 0.13 -2.48 3.42
C MET A 170 1.65 -2.47 3.30
N TYR A 171 2.23 -1.56 2.51
CA TYR A 171 3.68 -1.35 2.44
C TYR A 171 4.27 -0.98 3.81
N GLN A 172 3.64 -0.08 4.57
CA GLN A 172 4.07 0.27 5.92
C GLN A 172 4.02 -0.93 6.87
N MET A 173 3.01 -1.81 6.77
CA MET A 173 2.94 -3.04 7.56
C MET A 173 4.11 -3.98 7.28
N VAL A 174 4.52 -4.12 6.01
CA VAL A 174 5.68 -4.92 5.63
C VAL A 174 6.97 -4.31 6.19
N THR A 175 7.17 -2.99 6.05
CA THR A 175 8.36 -2.30 6.56
C THR A 175 8.46 -2.37 8.08
N THR A 176 7.34 -2.32 8.80
CA THR A 176 7.30 -2.50 10.25
C THR A 176 7.72 -3.91 10.68
N ALA A 177 7.48 -4.90 9.82
CA ALA A 177 7.83 -6.30 10.09
C ALA A 177 9.24 -6.70 9.60
N ASP A 178 10.11 -5.75 9.25
CA ASP A 178 11.42 -5.94 8.61
C ASP A 178 12.33 -6.99 9.26
N SER A 179 12.30 -7.06 10.59
CA SER A 179 13.09 -7.99 11.42
C SER A 179 12.32 -9.25 11.86
N ARG A 180 11.11 -9.47 11.34
CA ARG A 180 10.20 -10.56 11.74
C ARG A 180 9.87 -11.46 10.54
N PRO A 181 10.78 -12.40 10.17
CA PRO A 181 10.57 -13.27 9.02
C PRO A 181 9.34 -14.17 9.13
N ASP A 182 8.90 -14.50 10.34
CA ASP A 182 7.67 -15.22 10.62
C ASP A 182 6.42 -14.43 10.18
N ILE A 183 6.37 -13.14 10.50
CA ILE A 183 5.27 -12.23 10.10
C ILE A 183 5.34 -11.96 8.60
N LEU A 184 6.54 -11.67 8.06
CA LEU A 184 6.72 -11.42 6.63
C LEU A 184 6.22 -12.57 5.77
N ALA A 185 6.46 -13.82 6.18
CA ALA A 185 5.97 -15.01 5.46
C ALA A 185 4.43 -15.13 5.47
N GLU A 186 3.75 -14.66 6.52
CA GLU A 186 2.29 -14.62 6.56
C GLU A 186 1.74 -13.42 5.77
N LEU A 187 2.39 -12.24 5.85
CA LEU A 187 2.05 -11.07 5.04
C LEU A 187 2.16 -11.37 3.55
N GLU A 188 3.19 -12.09 3.13
CA GLU A 188 3.36 -12.52 1.74
C GLU A 188 2.12 -13.29 1.23
N LYS A 189 1.57 -14.21 2.01
CA LYS A 189 0.38 -14.99 1.61
C LYS A 189 -0.85 -14.11 1.39
N VAL A 190 -0.95 -13.00 2.12
CA VAL A 190 -2.04 -12.03 1.98
C VAL A 190 -1.81 -11.11 0.78
N LEU A 191 -0.57 -10.68 0.57
CA LEU A 191 -0.24 -9.62 -0.41
C LEU A 191 -0.07 -10.14 -1.84
N LEU A 192 0.48 -11.35 -2.03
CA LEU A 192 0.67 -11.86 -3.40
C LEU A 192 -0.63 -12.04 -4.19
N PRO A 193 -1.78 -12.44 -3.61
CA PRO A 193 -3.07 -12.39 -4.31
C PRO A 193 -3.49 -10.98 -4.74
N VAL A 194 -3.20 -9.96 -3.94
CA VAL A 194 -3.46 -8.53 -4.27
C VAL A 194 -2.64 -8.15 -5.51
N VAL A 195 -1.33 -8.40 -5.46
CA VAL A 195 -0.41 -8.15 -6.57
C VAL A 195 -0.83 -8.89 -7.85
N ALA A 196 -1.13 -10.18 -7.72
CA ALA A 196 -1.56 -11.00 -8.85
C ALA A 196 -2.84 -10.44 -9.50
N PHE A 197 -3.81 -10.02 -8.70
CA PHE A 197 -5.07 -9.46 -9.18
C PHE A 197 -4.84 -8.12 -9.89
N THR A 198 -4.03 -7.22 -9.33
CA THR A 198 -3.68 -5.92 -9.93
C THR A 198 -3.02 -6.09 -11.30
N ILE A 199 -2.06 -7.03 -11.42
CA ILE A 199 -1.40 -7.31 -12.69
C ILE A 199 -2.37 -7.92 -13.71
N GLN A 200 -3.19 -8.90 -13.27
CA GLN A 200 -4.12 -9.61 -14.17
C GLN A 200 -5.28 -8.73 -14.65
N SER A 201 -5.70 -7.75 -13.86
CA SER A 201 -6.71 -6.76 -14.24
C SER A 201 -6.12 -5.60 -15.06
N GLU A 202 -4.80 -5.58 -15.26
CA GLU A 202 -4.10 -4.51 -16.00
C GLU A 202 -4.43 -3.10 -15.46
N THR A 203 -4.56 -2.95 -14.14
CA THR A 203 -4.82 -1.66 -13.49
C THR A 203 -3.49 -0.90 -13.38
N LEU A 204 -3.04 -0.35 -14.51
CA LEU A 204 -1.70 0.25 -14.67
C LEU A 204 -1.44 1.39 -13.68
N ASP A 205 -2.45 2.18 -13.36
CA ASP A 205 -2.34 3.34 -12.44
C ASP A 205 -1.88 2.94 -11.01
N LEU A 206 -2.01 1.66 -10.63
CA LEU A 206 -1.62 1.12 -9.32
C LEU A 206 -0.34 0.27 -9.38
N TYR A 207 0.33 0.19 -10.53
CA TYR A 207 1.51 -0.67 -10.72
C TYR A 207 2.70 -0.22 -9.87
N ASP A 208 2.93 1.09 -9.74
CA ASP A 208 4.04 1.63 -8.95
C ASP A 208 3.93 1.15 -7.49
N ASP A 209 2.82 1.46 -6.82
CA ASP A 209 2.59 1.03 -5.44
C ASP A 209 2.55 -0.50 -5.29
N CYS A 210 1.99 -1.20 -6.28
CA CYS A 210 1.88 -2.65 -6.29
C CYS A 210 3.25 -3.35 -6.38
N PHE A 211 4.15 -2.87 -7.25
CA PHE A 211 5.48 -3.46 -7.38
C PHE A 211 6.40 -3.10 -6.21
N GLN A 212 6.19 -1.96 -5.56
CA GLN A 212 6.89 -1.65 -4.31
C GLN A 212 6.61 -2.69 -3.21
N LEU A 213 5.40 -3.27 -3.15
CA LEU A 213 5.10 -4.37 -2.21
C LEU A 213 5.95 -5.61 -2.47
N THR A 214 6.14 -6.00 -3.74
CA THR A 214 6.95 -7.17 -4.08
C THR A 214 8.43 -6.94 -3.85
N ASP A 215 8.90 -5.73 -4.12
CA ASP A 215 10.28 -5.33 -3.86
C ASP A 215 10.59 -5.38 -2.36
N VAL A 216 9.80 -4.71 -1.53
CA VAL A 216 10.03 -4.65 -0.08
C VAL A 216 9.90 -6.03 0.59
N LEU A 217 8.94 -6.87 0.15
CA LEU A 217 8.79 -8.24 0.65
C LEU A 217 10.04 -9.07 0.37
N THR A 218 10.48 -9.12 -0.88
CA THR A 218 11.67 -9.89 -1.28
C THR A 218 12.94 -9.36 -0.63
N TYR A 219 13.04 -8.03 -0.49
CA TYR A 219 14.18 -7.39 0.16
C TYR A 219 14.33 -7.76 1.65
N TYR A 220 13.24 -7.74 2.42
CA TYR A 220 13.31 -8.05 3.85
C TYR A 220 13.33 -9.55 4.13
N GLN A 221 12.61 -10.36 3.34
CA GLN A 221 12.65 -11.81 3.49
C GLN A 221 14.00 -12.43 3.12
N LYS A 222 14.76 -11.82 2.20
CA LYS A 222 16.01 -12.34 1.64
C LYS A 222 15.88 -13.78 1.14
N SER A 223 14.70 -14.11 0.65
CA SER A 223 14.33 -15.40 0.10
C SER A 223 13.18 -15.23 -0.87
N VAL A 224 13.04 -16.14 -1.82
CA VAL A 224 12.00 -16.10 -2.84
C VAL A 224 11.16 -17.37 -2.72
N SER A 225 9.89 -17.21 -2.36
CA SER A 225 8.95 -18.31 -2.24
C SER A 225 8.51 -18.82 -3.62
N PRO A 226 7.95 -20.04 -3.72
CA PRO A 226 7.35 -20.53 -4.97
C PRO A 226 6.24 -19.57 -5.48
N ALA A 227 5.42 -19.00 -4.60
CA ALA A 227 4.37 -18.07 -4.97
C ALA A 227 4.95 -16.74 -5.52
N MET A 228 6.08 -16.28 -5.00
CA MET A 228 6.77 -15.11 -5.55
C MET A 228 7.35 -15.38 -6.95
N TRP A 229 7.76 -16.61 -7.28
CA TRP A 229 8.14 -16.97 -8.65
C TRP A 229 6.96 -16.96 -9.62
N ASP A 230 5.75 -17.25 -9.16
CA ASP A 230 4.53 -17.06 -9.96
C ASP A 230 4.30 -15.57 -10.24
N ILE A 231 4.48 -14.69 -9.24
CA ILE A 231 4.42 -13.23 -9.41
C ILE A 231 5.51 -12.73 -10.37
N PHE A 232 6.75 -13.18 -10.22
CA PHE A 232 7.83 -12.89 -11.15
C PHE A 232 7.42 -13.18 -12.61
N THR A 233 6.79 -14.33 -12.83
CA THR A 233 6.29 -14.72 -14.16
C THR A 233 5.16 -13.81 -14.65
N LEU A 234 4.26 -13.38 -13.76
CA LEU A 234 3.19 -12.42 -14.11
C LEU A 234 3.77 -11.04 -14.45
N MET A 235 4.73 -10.55 -13.66
CA MET A 235 5.42 -9.28 -13.93
C MET A 235 6.14 -9.32 -15.27
N TYR A 236 6.85 -10.41 -15.59
CA TYR A 236 7.48 -10.59 -16.89
C TYR A 236 6.45 -10.54 -18.03
N LYS A 237 5.32 -11.23 -17.91
CA LYS A 237 4.25 -11.19 -18.92
C LYS A 237 3.67 -9.79 -19.09
N SER A 238 3.45 -9.09 -17.99
CA SER A 238 2.99 -7.70 -17.99
C SER A 238 4.01 -6.80 -18.71
N PHE A 239 5.29 -6.92 -18.39
CA PHE A 239 6.37 -6.21 -19.08
C PHE A 239 6.35 -6.43 -20.61
N LYS A 240 6.03 -7.64 -21.07
CA LYS A 240 5.93 -7.97 -22.51
C LYS A 240 4.63 -7.50 -23.17
N SER A 241 3.69 -6.96 -22.41
CA SER A 241 2.40 -6.46 -22.91
C SER A 241 2.20 -4.98 -22.58
N SER A 242 1.33 -4.69 -21.64
CA SER A 242 0.91 -3.33 -21.24
C SER A 242 1.81 -2.64 -20.22
N GLY A 243 2.64 -3.40 -19.50
CA GLY A 243 3.45 -2.89 -18.38
C GLY A 243 4.90 -2.53 -18.73
N ILE A 244 5.25 -2.38 -20.01
CA ILE A 244 6.66 -2.09 -20.42
C ILE A 244 7.19 -0.78 -19.80
N ASP A 245 6.34 0.23 -19.66
CA ASP A 245 6.69 1.55 -19.14
C ASP A 245 6.95 1.53 -17.61
N TYR A 246 6.61 0.42 -16.95
CA TYR A 246 6.81 0.21 -15.49
C TYR A 246 8.03 -0.66 -15.17
N LEU A 247 8.99 -0.76 -16.11
CA LEU A 247 10.19 -1.57 -15.89
C LEU A 247 11.00 -1.09 -14.68
N SER A 248 11.11 0.23 -14.46
CA SER A 248 11.84 0.80 -13.33
C SER A 248 11.31 0.32 -11.98
N GLU A 249 10.00 0.19 -11.87
CA GLU A 249 9.29 -0.25 -10.67
C GLU A 249 9.42 -1.77 -10.45
N MET A 250 9.56 -2.53 -11.53
CA MET A 250 9.75 -4.00 -11.49
C MET A 250 11.19 -4.42 -11.14
N ILE A 251 12.18 -3.58 -11.45
CA ILE A 251 13.61 -3.92 -11.35
C ILE A 251 14.00 -4.39 -9.95
N GLY A 252 13.53 -3.73 -8.89
CA GLY A 252 13.85 -4.10 -7.51
C GLY A 252 13.46 -5.55 -7.21
N THR A 253 12.25 -5.96 -7.58
CA THR A 253 11.78 -7.34 -7.43
C THR A 253 12.60 -8.32 -8.26
N PHE A 254 12.90 -8.01 -9.51
CA PHE A 254 13.72 -8.88 -10.38
C PHE A 254 15.14 -9.05 -9.83
N ASP A 255 15.76 -7.98 -9.37
CA ASP A 255 17.09 -8.01 -8.74
C ASP A 255 17.10 -8.83 -7.44
N ASN A 256 16.11 -8.63 -6.57
CA ASN A 256 15.95 -9.40 -5.34
C ASN A 256 15.71 -10.89 -5.63
N CYS A 257 14.86 -11.20 -6.63
CA CYS A 257 14.63 -12.58 -7.06
C CYS A 257 15.91 -13.23 -7.60
N ALA A 258 16.71 -12.50 -8.35
CA ALA A 258 17.99 -12.99 -8.85
C ALA A 258 19.00 -13.20 -7.72
N SER A 259 19.11 -12.24 -6.81
CA SER A 259 20.06 -12.26 -5.70
C SER A 259 19.75 -13.33 -4.65
N TYR A 260 18.48 -13.43 -4.24
CA TYR A 260 18.05 -14.34 -3.17
C TYR A 260 17.53 -15.69 -3.69
N GLY A 261 17.16 -15.77 -4.97
CA GLY A 261 16.66 -16.97 -5.63
C GLY A 261 17.64 -17.62 -6.62
N THR A 262 18.94 -17.35 -6.50
CA THR A 262 19.99 -17.80 -7.44
C THR A 262 19.93 -19.29 -7.75
N GLU A 263 19.63 -20.13 -6.76
CA GLU A 263 19.55 -21.58 -6.96
C GLU A 263 18.38 -21.97 -7.88
N MET A 264 17.23 -21.32 -7.75
CA MET A 264 16.10 -21.51 -8.65
C MET A 264 16.47 -21.12 -10.08
N LEU A 265 17.18 -20.01 -10.25
CA LEU A 265 17.67 -19.57 -11.56
C LEU A 265 18.69 -20.55 -12.15
N ARG A 266 19.51 -21.22 -11.34
CA ARG A 266 20.44 -22.25 -11.82
C ARG A 266 19.72 -23.51 -12.30
N GLN A 267 18.67 -23.90 -11.60
CA GLN A 267 17.90 -25.11 -11.91
C GLN A 267 16.91 -24.93 -13.06
N HIS A 268 16.36 -23.70 -13.25
CA HIS A 268 15.26 -23.39 -14.16
C HIS A 268 15.71 -22.41 -15.24
N ALA A 269 15.91 -22.88 -16.47
CA ALA A 269 16.33 -22.08 -17.60
C ALA A 269 15.30 -21.01 -18.00
N GLU A 270 14.02 -21.31 -17.81
CA GLU A 270 12.92 -20.39 -18.12
C GLU A 270 13.05 -19.03 -17.44
N TYR A 271 13.38 -19.00 -16.14
CA TYR A 271 13.53 -17.73 -15.40
C TYR A 271 14.79 -16.97 -15.85
N ARG A 272 15.88 -17.67 -16.19
CA ARG A 272 17.08 -17.03 -16.78
C ARG A 272 16.75 -16.36 -18.09
N HIS A 273 16.01 -17.07 -18.96
CA HIS A 273 15.62 -16.54 -20.24
C HIS A 273 14.72 -15.31 -20.10
N MET A 274 13.80 -15.28 -19.11
CA MET A 274 12.98 -14.11 -18.83
C MET A 274 13.84 -12.90 -18.46
N LEU A 275 14.82 -13.04 -17.56
CA LEU A 275 15.73 -11.94 -17.18
C LEU A 275 16.56 -11.44 -18.34
N ILE A 276 17.10 -12.34 -19.17
CA ILE A 276 17.88 -11.97 -20.35
C ILE A 276 16.98 -11.28 -21.38
N ASP A 277 15.76 -11.77 -21.59
CA ASP A 277 14.81 -11.16 -22.54
C ASP A 277 14.34 -9.77 -22.08
N ILE A 278 14.16 -9.55 -20.76
CA ILE A 278 13.89 -8.22 -20.21
C ILE A 278 15.03 -7.25 -20.60
N PHE A 279 16.27 -7.65 -20.35
CA PHE A 279 17.44 -6.84 -20.69
C PHE A 279 17.50 -6.56 -22.19
N HIS A 280 17.38 -7.57 -23.04
CA HIS A 280 17.40 -7.40 -24.50
C HIS A 280 16.27 -6.52 -25.00
N THR A 281 15.06 -6.70 -24.48
CA THR A 281 13.90 -5.88 -24.84
C THR A 281 14.13 -4.43 -24.46
N ALA A 282 14.62 -4.18 -23.25
CA ALA A 282 14.86 -2.84 -22.73
C ALA A 282 15.93 -2.08 -23.53
N ILE A 283 17.02 -2.75 -23.88
CA ILE A 283 18.10 -2.12 -24.68
C ILE A 283 17.67 -1.85 -26.13
N SER A 284 16.83 -2.72 -26.70
CA SER A 284 16.41 -2.64 -28.10
C SER A 284 15.14 -1.81 -28.31
N SER A 285 14.39 -1.51 -27.25
CA SER A 285 13.12 -0.78 -27.32
C SER A 285 13.35 0.71 -27.59
N ASP A 286 12.60 1.27 -28.53
CA ASP A 286 12.53 2.73 -28.74
C ASP A 286 11.50 3.41 -27.83
N GLN A 287 10.66 2.64 -27.12
CA GLN A 287 9.66 3.14 -26.19
C GLN A 287 10.27 3.53 -24.84
N LEU A 288 11.28 2.78 -24.37
CA LEU A 288 11.91 2.99 -23.08
C LEU A 288 12.89 4.16 -23.07
N VAL A 289 12.85 4.95 -22.00
CA VAL A 289 13.75 6.07 -21.78
C VAL A 289 15.12 5.60 -21.28
N SER A 290 16.09 6.52 -21.20
CA SER A 290 17.46 6.16 -20.82
C SER A 290 17.57 5.61 -19.39
N SER A 291 16.71 6.06 -18.45
CA SER A 291 16.66 5.56 -17.08
C SER A 291 16.34 4.06 -17.05
N ASP A 292 15.34 3.62 -17.82
CA ASP A 292 14.91 2.22 -17.84
C ASP A 292 15.98 1.31 -18.45
N ARG A 293 16.69 1.80 -19.47
CA ARG A 293 17.84 1.08 -20.05
C ARG A 293 18.97 0.92 -19.04
N ILE A 294 19.23 1.95 -18.22
CA ILE A 294 20.21 1.88 -17.13
C ILE A 294 19.74 0.87 -16.07
N ALA A 295 18.47 0.91 -15.70
CA ALA A 295 17.88 -0.04 -14.76
C ALA A 295 17.98 -1.49 -15.27
N ALA A 296 17.73 -1.71 -16.58
CA ALA A 296 17.91 -3.02 -17.20
C ALA A 296 19.37 -3.52 -17.15
N CYS A 297 20.37 -2.62 -17.16
CA CYS A 297 21.76 -3.02 -16.97
C CYS A 297 22.03 -3.62 -15.61
N GLN A 298 21.28 -3.29 -14.57
CA GLN A 298 21.38 -3.92 -13.25
C GLN A 298 21.02 -5.41 -13.33
N ILE A 299 19.96 -5.76 -14.07
CA ILE A 299 19.61 -7.18 -14.34
C ILE A 299 20.78 -7.90 -15.00
N ALA A 300 21.36 -7.31 -16.06
CA ALA A 300 22.49 -7.91 -16.75
C ALA A 300 23.69 -8.11 -15.83
N GLU A 301 24.00 -7.13 -14.97
CA GLU A 301 25.06 -7.24 -13.98
C GLU A 301 24.85 -8.41 -13.03
N VAL A 302 23.66 -8.53 -12.45
CA VAL A 302 23.29 -9.61 -11.52
C VAL A 302 23.36 -10.97 -12.22
N VAL A 303 22.83 -11.09 -13.43
CA VAL A 303 22.88 -12.33 -14.22
C VAL A 303 24.33 -12.74 -14.49
N LEU A 304 25.20 -11.79 -14.91
CA LEU A 304 26.61 -12.08 -15.18
C LEU A 304 27.39 -12.46 -13.91
N LEU A 305 27.09 -11.83 -12.77
CA LEU A 305 27.79 -12.10 -11.52
C LEU A 305 27.37 -13.44 -10.88
N LEU A 306 26.06 -13.71 -10.83
CA LEU A 306 25.50 -14.83 -10.06
C LEU A 306 25.33 -16.11 -10.89
N LEU A 307 25.15 -15.98 -12.21
CA LEU A 307 24.86 -17.10 -13.12
C LEU A 307 26.01 -17.41 -14.07
N ARG A 308 27.23 -17.04 -13.70
CA ARG A 308 28.43 -17.36 -14.48
C ARG A 308 28.53 -18.87 -14.73
N GLY A 309 28.61 -19.27 -15.99
CA GLY A 309 28.63 -20.67 -16.44
C GLY A 309 27.25 -21.31 -16.61
N TYR A 310 26.16 -20.54 -16.46
CA TYR A 310 24.79 -20.97 -16.72
C TYR A 310 24.13 -20.17 -17.87
N VAL A 311 24.85 -19.20 -18.42
CA VAL A 311 24.36 -18.25 -19.45
C VAL A 311 25.14 -18.38 -20.76
N ASP A 312 26.04 -19.33 -20.86
CA ASP A 312 27.03 -19.44 -21.98
C ASP A 312 26.40 -19.75 -23.34
N ASP A 313 25.10 -20.08 -23.42
CA ASP A 313 24.41 -20.48 -24.65
C ASP A 313 23.15 -19.65 -24.95
N ALA A 314 22.98 -18.43 -24.42
CA ALA A 314 21.80 -17.58 -24.63
C ALA A 314 22.08 -16.43 -25.60
#